data_da8302188e20fa78aeb169c8df617038
#
_entry.id   da8302188e20fa78aeb169c8df617038
#
_cell.length_a   1.000
_cell.length_b   1.000
_cell.length_c   1.000
_cell.angle_alpha   90.00
_cell.angle_beta   90.00
_cell.angle_gamma   90.00
#
_symmetry.space_group_name_H-M   'P 1'
#
loop_
_entity.id
_entity.type
_entity.pdbx_description
1 polymer ?
#
loop_
_entity_poly.entity_id
_entity_poly.type
_entity_poly.pdbx_seq_one_letter_code
_entity_poly.pdbx_strand_id
1 'polypeptide(L)'
;MMKKDDASKFFDVIKYRDIEKMRKFFRLLAFAFCVMMFLITISALLFAWSVSLKPAPVIAFDKDGRRIVFSGSETLETSTNLVRIHRFITDFIGKFDGVSPNIDEDLKEAYNMLTPKFRQILLDKSVHNEKIETWKNKNFETKFNLTKLKVVKGALTVGSSVTIEGLGEMTFGNAVDYSGENEKKKTLVWFSALLLVVPVSLELSPDGLLVDFYTGKSFEDFRELRAYLTENGKEYLIEEEKEQP
;
A
#
# COMPACT_ATOMS: atom_id res chain seq x y z
N MET A 1 11.90 -89.05 -30.85
CA MET A 1 10.49 -88.72 -31.33
C MET A 1 9.75 -88.13 -30.12
N MET A 2 9.68 -86.82 -29.99
CA MET A 2 8.99 -86.13 -28.90
C MET A 2 7.51 -86.43 -29.02
N LYS A 3 6.86 -86.91 -27.93
CA LYS A 3 5.43 -87.17 -27.97
C LYS A 3 4.68 -85.81 -28.19
N LYS A 4 3.69 -85.86 -29.07
CA LYS A 4 2.88 -84.69 -29.48
C LYS A 4 2.26 -83.99 -28.26
N ASP A 5 1.99 -84.66 -27.15
CA ASP A 5 1.50 -84.13 -25.88
C ASP A 5 2.48 -83.22 -25.14
N ASP A 6 3.79 -83.48 -25.24
CA ASP A 6 4.81 -82.67 -24.54
C ASP A 6 5.02 -81.31 -25.26
N ALA A 7 4.86 -81.27 -26.57
CA ALA A 7 4.96 -80.02 -27.33
C ALA A 7 3.80 -79.06 -27.03
N SER A 8 2.56 -79.58 -26.90
CA SER A 8 1.39 -78.75 -26.55
C SER A 8 1.51 -78.14 -25.15
N LYS A 9 1.94 -78.90 -24.19
CA LYS A 9 2.19 -78.44 -22.82
C LYS A 9 3.30 -77.34 -22.76
N PHE A 10 4.33 -77.49 -23.58
CA PHE A 10 5.39 -76.52 -23.65
C PHE A 10 4.93 -75.18 -24.24
N PHE A 11 4.11 -75.19 -25.27
CA PHE A 11 3.49 -74.02 -25.87
C PHE A 11 2.51 -73.38 -24.90
N ASP A 12 1.73 -74.07 -24.14
CA ASP A 12 0.80 -73.58 -23.16
C ASP A 12 1.55 -72.89 -21.98
N VAL A 13 2.66 -73.42 -21.53
CA VAL A 13 3.51 -72.80 -20.46
C VAL A 13 4.15 -71.52 -20.95
N ILE A 14 4.65 -71.46 -22.19
CA ILE A 14 5.22 -70.23 -22.77
C ILE A 14 4.11 -69.16 -22.89
N LYS A 15 2.94 -69.50 -23.41
CA LYS A 15 1.80 -68.58 -23.54
C LYS A 15 1.33 -68.06 -22.18
N TYR A 16 1.29 -68.90 -21.16
CA TYR A 16 0.90 -68.48 -19.81
C TYR A 16 1.93 -67.52 -19.16
N ARG A 17 3.21 -67.77 -19.39
CA ARG A 17 4.31 -66.91 -18.86
C ARG A 17 4.29 -65.51 -19.54
N ASP A 18 3.90 -65.44 -20.81
CA ASP A 18 3.82 -64.17 -21.53
C ASP A 18 2.58 -63.40 -21.09
N ILE A 19 1.46 -64.05 -20.85
CA ILE A 19 0.26 -63.42 -20.28
C ILE A 19 0.53 -62.85 -18.86
N GLU A 20 1.29 -63.56 -18.06
CA GLU A 20 1.63 -63.08 -16.72
C GLU A 20 2.57 -61.88 -16.73
N LYS A 21 3.54 -61.88 -17.65
CA LYS A 21 4.39 -60.69 -17.89
C LYS A 21 3.60 -59.50 -18.36
N MET A 22 2.66 -59.70 -19.28
CA MET A 22 1.75 -58.63 -19.72
C MET A 22 0.87 -58.09 -18.60
N ARG A 23 0.33 -58.97 -17.73
CA ARG A 23 -0.45 -58.54 -16.56
C ARG A 23 0.41 -57.73 -15.57
N LYS A 24 1.64 -58.10 -15.33
CA LYS A 24 2.56 -57.31 -14.50
C LYS A 24 2.87 -55.96 -15.13
N PHE A 25 3.10 -55.93 -16.42
CA PHE A 25 3.33 -54.68 -17.14
C PHE A 25 2.13 -53.76 -17.09
N PHE A 26 0.92 -54.22 -17.33
CA PHE A 26 -0.30 -53.42 -17.23
C PHE A 26 -0.58 -52.92 -15.81
N ARG A 27 -0.30 -53.73 -14.78
CA ARG A 27 -0.41 -53.29 -13.39
C ARG A 27 0.58 -52.13 -13.08
N LEU A 28 1.81 -52.26 -13.54
CA LEU A 28 2.83 -51.23 -13.38
C LEU A 28 2.50 -49.96 -14.13
N LEU A 29 1.98 -50.07 -15.35
CA LEU A 29 1.51 -48.96 -16.15
C LEU A 29 0.31 -48.24 -15.48
N ALA A 30 -0.67 -49.00 -14.99
CA ALA A 30 -1.81 -48.45 -14.24
C ALA A 30 -1.38 -47.75 -12.96
N PHE A 31 -0.43 -48.30 -12.23
CA PHE A 31 0.14 -47.67 -11.04
C PHE A 31 0.85 -46.36 -11.39
N ALA A 32 1.70 -46.36 -12.43
CA ALA A 32 2.39 -45.17 -12.89
C ALA A 32 1.41 -44.07 -13.32
N PHE A 33 0.33 -44.47 -14.00
CA PHE A 33 -0.75 -43.54 -14.39
C PHE A 33 -1.47 -42.94 -13.17
N CYS A 34 -1.79 -43.74 -12.17
CA CYS A 34 -2.39 -43.27 -10.92
C CYS A 34 -1.48 -42.29 -10.18
N VAL A 35 -0.17 -42.56 -10.09
CA VAL A 35 0.81 -41.66 -9.48
C VAL A 35 0.89 -40.32 -10.26
N MET A 36 0.92 -40.37 -11.59
CA MET A 36 0.94 -39.17 -12.42
C MET A 36 -0.32 -38.32 -12.23
N MET A 37 -1.49 -38.92 -12.21
CA MET A 37 -2.75 -38.23 -11.96
C MET A 37 -2.80 -37.61 -10.56
N PHE A 38 -2.25 -38.29 -9.55
CA PHE A 38 -2.14 -37.76 -8.18
C PHE A 38 -1.22 -36.52 -8.12
N LEU A 39 -0.08 -36.56 -8.81
CA LEU A 39 0.83 -35.41 -8.88
C LEU A 39 0.21 -34.21 -9.60
N ILE A 40 -0.54 -34.45 -10.68
CA ILE A 40 -1.26 -33.40 -11.40
C ILE A 40 -2.33 -32.77 -10.50
N THR A 41 -3.10 -33.56 -9.75
CA THR A 41 -4.12 -33.04 -8.81
C THR A 41 -3.50 -32.23 -7.68
N ILE A 42 -2.40 -32.67 -7.09
CA ILE A 42 -1.67 -31.90 -6.07
C ILE A 42 -1.15 -30.57 -6.66
N SER A 43 -0.55 -30.62 -7.83
CA SER A 43 -0.05 -29.41 -8.52
C SER A 43 -1.18 -28.41 -8.80
N ALA A 44 -2.33 -28.89 -9.27
CA ALA A 44 -3.51 -28.05 -9.52
C ALA A 44 -4.07 -27.42 -8.23
N LEU A 45 -4.10 -28.19 -7.11
CA LEU A 45 -4.50 -27.68 -5.80
C LEU A 45 -3.55 -26.62 -5.26
N LEU A 46 -2.24 -26.85 -5.35
CA LEU A 46 -1.24 -25.87 -4.96
C LEU A 46 -1.31 -24.61 -5.79
N PHE A 47 -1.54 -24.74 -7.10
CA PHE A 47 -1.74 -23.61 -7.98
C PHE A 47 -3.00 -22.82 -7.62
N ALA A 48 -4.13 -23.50 -7.43
CA ALA A 48 -5.40 -22.88 -7.03
C ALA A 48 -5.26 -22.15 -5.68
N TRP A 49 -4.55 -22.77 -4.72
CA TRP A 49 -4.26 -22.13 -3.44
C TRP A 49 -3.36 -20.90 -3.60
N SER A 50 -2.30 -21.00 -4.38
CA SER A 50 -1.39 -19.88 -4.68
C SER A 50 -2.13 -18.70 -5.34
N VAL A 51 -3.09 -18.97 -6.24
CA VAL A 51 -3.92 -17.93 -6.88
C VAL A 51 -4.93 -17.34 -5.91
N SER A 52 -5.51 -18.17 -5.03
CA SER A 52 -6.47 -17.71 -4.01
C SER A 52 -5.84 -16.81 -2.94
N LEU A 53 -4.54 -16.95 -2.68
CA LEU A 53 -3.80 -16.11 -1.75
C LEU A 53 -3.38 -14.76 -2.36
N LYS A 54 -3.47 -14.60 -3.70
CA LYS A 54 -3.18 -13.32 -4.33
C LYS A 54 -4.41 -12.43 -4.23
N PRO A 55 -4.31 -11.29 -3.54
CA PRO A 55 -5.41 -10.33 -3.52
C PRO A 55 -5.72 -9.88 -4.95
N ALA A 56 -6.99 -9.71 -5.24
CA ALA A 56 -7.43 -9.24 -6.55
C ALA A 56 -6.76 -7.89 -6.89
N PRO A 57 -6.27 -7.69 -8.12
CA PRO A 57 -5.71 -6.41 -8.50
C PRO A 57 -6.79 -5.34 -8.43
N VAL A 58 -6.54 -4.30 -7.65
CA VAL A 58 -7.43 -3.14 -7.57
C VAL A 58 -7.11 -2.23 -8.74
N ILE A 59 -8.10 -1.97 -9.57
CA ILE A 59 -7.98 -1.04 -10.71
C ILE A 59 -8.54 0.30 -10.26
N ALA A 60 -7.70 1.31 -10.16
CA ALA A 60 -8.11 2.69 -9.98
C ALA A 60 -7.90 3.47 -11.28
N PHE A 61 -8.65 4.56 -11.44
CA PHE A 61 -8.44 5.52 -12.52
C PHE A 61 -7.97 6.85 -11.90
N ASP A 62 -6.95 7.44 -12.47
CA ASP A 62 -6.52 8.78 -12.10
C ASP A 62 -7.53 9.83 -12.61
N LYS A 63 -7.43 11.07 -12.10
CA LYS A 63 -8.25 12.21 -12.55
C LYS A 63 -8.21 12.41 -14.08
N ASP A 64 -7.12 11.97 -14.70
CA ASP A 64 -6.92 12.01 -16.16
C ASP A 64 -7.47 10.78 -16.89
N GLY A 65 -8.21 9.89 -16.21
CA GLY A 65 -8.75 8.65 -16.76
C GLY A 65 -7.72 7.55 -17.03
N ARG A 66 -6.50 7.71 -16.55
CA ARG A 66 -5.45 6.70 -16.70
C ARG A 66 -5.68 5.55 -15.72
N ARG A 67 -5.62 4.34 -16.24
CA ARG A 67 -5.79 3.12 -15.45
C ARG A 67 -4.55 2.87 -14.58
N ILE A 68 -4.75 2.87 -13.26
CA ILE A 68 -3.74 2.48 -12.29
C ILE A 68 -4.11 1.10 -11.77
N VAL A 69 -3.25 0.12 -11.98
CA VAL A 69 -3.44 -1.25 -11.49
C VAL A 69 -2.59 -1.41 -10.24
N PHE A 70 -3.21 -1.64 -9.09
CA PHE A 70 -2.51 -1.98 -7.86
C PHE A 70 -2.51 -3.50 -7.69
N SER A 71 -1.34 -4.09 -7.66
CA SER A 71 -1.17 -5.48 -7.26
C SER A 71 -1.08 -5.54 -5.74
N GLY A 72 -1.99 -6.25 -5.08
CA GLY A 72 -2.04 -6.33 -3.62
C GLY A 72 -0.84 -7.04 -2.96
N SER A 73 0.14 -7.46 -3.74
CA SER A 73 1.40 -8.07 -3.27
C SER A 73 2.59 -7.10 -3.32
N GLU A 74 2.37 -5.85 -3.77
CA GLU A 74 3.46 -4.88 -3.83
C GLU A 74 3.84 -4.44 -2.42
N THR A 75 5.11 -4.59 -2.09
CA THR A 75 5.70 -4.05 -0.87
C THR A 75 5.80 -2.52 -0.98
N LEU A 76 5.88 -1.84 0.16
CA LEU A 76 6.01 -0.38 0.25
C LEU A 76 7.21 0.21 -0.50
N GLU A 77 8.15 -0.62 -0.89
CA GLU A 77 9.35 -0.24 -1.63
C GLU A 77 9.09 0.11 -3.10
N THR A 78 7.91 -0.21 -3.62
CA THR A 78 7.57 0.19 -5.00
C THR A 78 7.35 1.69 -5.09
N SER A 79 8.02 2.32 -6.05
CA SER A 79 7.95 3.78 -6.31
C SER A 79 6.51 4.29 -6.46
N THR A 80 5.62 3.49 -7.05
CA THR A 80 4.20 3.80 -7.23
C THR A 80 3.45 3.96 -5.92
N ASN A 81 3.75 3.12 -4.93
CA ASN A 81 3.12 3.19 -3.61
C ASN A 81 3.58 4.40 -2.80
N LEU A 82 4.86 4.76 -2.90
CA LEU A 82 5.39 5.97 -2.27
C LEU A 82 4.79 7.23 -2.88
N VAL A 83 4.64 7.31 -4.20
CA VAL A 83 3.99 8.43 -4.90
C VAL A 83 2.54 8.58 -4.46
N ARG A 84 1.81 7.48 -4.28
CA ARG A 84 0.43 7.47 -3.79
C ARG A 84 0.34 8.03 -2.37
N ILE A 85 1.19 7.54 -1.45
CA ILE A 85 1.24 8.06 -0.07
C ILE A 85 1.64 9.53 -0.07
N HIS A 86 2.65 9.91 -0.86
CA HIS A 86 3.13 11.27 -0.98
C HIS A 86 1.99 12.22 -1.39
N ARG A 87 1.26 11.89 -2.45
CA ARG A 87 0.12 12.69 -2.92
C ARG A 87 -0.97 12.80 -1.85
N PHE A 88 -1.38 11.67 -1.27
CA PHE A 88 -2.41 11.61 -0.25
C PHE A 88 -2.08 12.45 0.98
N ILE A 89 -0.87 12.29 1.51
CA ILE A 89 -0.46 13.01 2.73
C ILE A 89 -0.22 14.50 2.47
N THR A 90 0.26 14.87 1.28
CA THR A 90 0.43 16.27 0.89
C THR A 90 -0.93 16.97 0.81
N ASP A 91 -1.93 16.33 0.20
CA ASP A 91 -3.30 16.87 0.12
C ASP A 91 -3.94 16.94 1.52
N PHE A 92 -3.80 15.89 2.32
CA PHE A 92 -4.30 15.86 3.68
C PHE A 92 -3.73 16.98 4.55
N ILE A 93 -2.40 17.11 4.63
CA ILE A 93 -1.76 18.14 5.47
C ILE A 93 -2.10 19.55 4.95
N GLY A 94 -2.11 19.74 3.64
CA GLY A 94 -2.49 21.00 3.03
C GLY A 94 -3.88 21.48 3.43
N LYS A 95 -4.86 20.55 3.50
CA LYS A 95 -6.24 20.85 3.92
C LYS A 95 -6.42 20.89 5.43
N PHE A 96 -5.77 19.99 6.14
CA PHE A 96 -5.95 19.81 7.59
C PHE A 96 -5.22 20.89 8.40
N ASP A 97 -3.92 21.09 8.15
CA ASP A 97 -3.09 22.09 8.83
C ASP A 97 -3.06 23.42 8.07
N GLY A 98 -3.29 23.38 6.78
CA GLY A 98 -3.29 24.55 5.92
C GLY A 98 -4.43 25.54 6.22
N VAL A 99 -4.31 26.71 5.63
CA VAL A 99 -5.32 27.76 5.66
C VAL A 99 -5.61 28.17 4.21
N SER A 100 -6.87 28.33 3.87
CA SER A 100 -7.32 28.82 2.56
C SER A 100 -8.52 29.74 2.70
N PRO A 101 -8.89 30.47 1.66
CA PRO A 101 -10.14 31.22 1.64
C PRO A 101 -11.39 30.34 1.86
N ASN A 102 -11.30 29.04 1.50
CA ASN A 102 -12.37 28.04 1.61
C ASN A 102 -12.12 27.04 2.74
N ILE A 103 -11.59 27.51 3.86
CA ILE A 103 -11.18 26.66 5.00
C ILE A 103 -12.26 25.70 5.48
N ASP A 104 -13.55 26.06 5.38
CA ASP A 104 -14.68 25.20 5.78
C ASP A 104 -14.77 23.94 4.88
N GLU A 105 -14.57 24.13 3.56
CA GLU A 105 -14.62 23.03 2.59
C GLU A 105 -13.36 22.15 2.69
N ASP A 106 -12.19 22.77 2.81
CA ASP A 106 -10.92 22.06 2.96
C ASP A 106 -10.90 21.17 4.21
N LEU A 107 -11.37 21.70 5.34
CA LEU A 107 -11.49 20.92 6.56
C LEU A 107 -12.50 19.77 6.41
N LYS A 108 -13.65 20.02 5.77
CA LYS A 108 -14.63 18.98 5.51
C LYS A 108 -14.03 17.85 4.65
N GLU A 109 -13.26 18.21 3.60
CA GLU A 109 -12.56 17.23 2.79
C GLU A 109 -11.48 16.49 3.59
N ALA A 110 -10.67 17.19 4.39
CA ALA A 110 -9.69 16.57 5.28
C ALA A 110 -10.34 15.60 6.28
N TYR A 111 -11.50 15.97 6.84
CA TYR A 111 -12.26 15.06 7.73
C TYR A 111 -12.78 13.82 7.01
N ASN A 112 -13.07 13.89 5.71
CA ASN A 112 -13.44 12.72 4.92
C ASN A 112 -12.25 11.77 4.67
N MET A 113 -11.02 12.26 4.79
CA MET A 113 -9.80 11.44 4.71
C MET A 113 -9.45 10.74 6.03
N LEU A 114 -10.18 10.98 7.11
CA LEU A 114 -9.96 10.38 8.42
C LEU A 114 -10.76 9.09 8.61
N THR A 115 -10.23 8.17 9.42
CA THR A 115 -11.05 7.06 9.93
C THR A 115 -12.21 7.59 10.80
N PRO A 116 -13.36 6.90 10.84
CA PRO A 116 -14.49 7.33 11.67
C PRO A 116 -14.10 7.55 13.12
N LYS A 117 -13.24 6.69 13.66
CA LYS A 117 -12.74 6.78 15.04
C LYS A 117 -11.93 8.05 15.27
N PHE A 118 -10.96 8.34 14.41
CA PHE A 118 -10.10 9.51 14.59
C PHE A 118 -10.87 10.80 14.34
N ARG A 119 -11.78 10.81 13.37
CA ARG A 119 -12.72 11.92 13.12
C ARG A 119 -13.51 12.28 14.37
N GLN A 120 -14.08 11.30 15.07
CA GLN A 120 -14.85 11.54 16.27
C GLN A 120 -14.01 12.16 17.39
N ILE A 121 -12.78 11.66 17.61
CA ILE A 121 -11.85 12.23 18.60
C ILE A 121 -11.56 13.70 18.34
N LEU A 122 -11.41 14.10 17.07
CA LEU A 122 -11.14 15.48 16.71
C LEU A 122 -12.37 16.39 16.85
N LEU A 123 -13.54 15.89 16.49
CA LEU A 123 -14.80 16.62 16.66
C LEU A 123 -15.10 16.89 18.13
N ASP A 124 -14.87 15.92 19.00
CA ASP A 124 -15.06 16.07 20.45
C ASP A 124 -14.12 17.14 21.06
N LYS A 125 -12.96 17.35 20.47
CA LYS A 125 -11.97 18.34 20.94
C LYS A 125 -12.24 19.77 20.47
N SER A 126 -13.17 20.00 19.54
CA SER A 126 -13.48 21.30 18.92
C SER A 126 -12.27 22.12 18.42
N VAL A 127 -11.14 21.45 18.20
CA VAL A 127 -9.85 22.05 17.86
C VAL A 127 -9.89 22.94 16.60
N HIS A 128 -10.79 22.62 15.66
CA HIS A 128 -10.85 23.33 14.40
C HIS A 128 -11.81 24.53 14.37
N ASN A 129 -12.71 24.66 15.35
CA ASN A 129 -13.63 25.79 15.40
C ASN A 129 -12.88 27.11 15.56
N GLU A 130 -11.88 27.16 16.43
CA GLU A 130 -11.04 28.33 16.65
C GLU A 130 -10.23 28.69 15.39
N LYS A 131 -9.72 27.68 14.69
CA LYS A 131 -9.02 27.86 13.42
C LYS A 131 -9.93 28.46 12.35
N ILE A 132 -11.15 27.93 12.22
CA ILE A 132 -12.16 28.46 11.28
C ILE A 132 -12.49 29.91 11.60
N GLU A 133 -12.82 30.21 12.85
CA GLU A 133 -13.16 31.58 13.28
C GLU A 133 -12.02 32.56 13.05
N THR A 134 -10.76 32.12 13.27
CA THR A 134 -9.60 32.97 13.09
C THR A 134 -9.31 33.29 11.63
N TRP A 135 -9.48 32.32 10.73
CA TRP A 135 -9.01 32.42 9.34
C TRP A 135 -10.12 32.55 8.30
N LYS A 136 -11.37 32.30 8.67
CA LYS A 136 -12.52 32.50 7.78
C LYS A 136 -12.56 33.95 7.29
N ASN A 137 -12.76 34.12 6.00
CA ASN A 137 -12.78 35.40 5.31
C ASN A 137 -11.45 36.18 5.26
N LYS A 138 -10.34 35.56 5.63
CA LYS A 138 -9.02 36.13 5.39
C LYS A 138 -8.48 35.58 4.06
N ASN A 139 -7.93 36.47 3.22
CA ASN A 139 -7.36 36.10 1.92
C ASN A 139 -5.96 35.50 2.08
N PHE A 140 -5.80 34.52 2.98
CA PHE A 140 -4.55 33.78 3.16
C PHE A 140 -4.67 32.39 2.55
N GLU A 141 -3.58 31.96 1.93
CA GLU A 141 -3.43 30.61 1.40
C GLU A 141 -2.11 30.02 1.90
N THR A 142 -2.17 28.78 2.34
CA THR A 142 -0.97 28.00 2.65
C THR A 142 -0.76 26.92 1.60
N LYS A 143 0.49 26.70 1.22
CA LYS A 143 0.90 25.58 0.37
C LYS A 143 1.85 24.70 1.14
N PHE A 144 1.48 23.44 1.29
CA PHE A 144 2.34 22.41 1.86
C PHE A 144 3.14 21.72 0.76
N ASN A 145 4.44 21.67 0.93
CA ASN A 145 5.36 20.94 0.05
C ASN A 145 6.09 19.88 0.86
N LEU A 146 5.85 18.62 0.56
CA LEU A 146 6.50 17.49 1.21
C LEU A 146 7.93 17.36 0.68
N THR A 147 8.92 17.46 1.58
CA THR A 147 10.35 17.40 1.23
C THR A 147 10.91 16.00 1.40
N LYS A 148 10.53 15.32 2.48
CA LYS A 148 11.01 13.97 2.79
C LYS A 148 9.89 13.12 3.38
N LEU A 149 9.80 11.88 2.94
CA LEU A 149 8.83 10.90 3.44
C LEU A 149 9.54 9.60 3.72
N LYS A 150 9.31 9.03 4.91
CA LYS A 150 9.82 7.71 5.29
C LYS A 150 8.70 6.85 5.83
N VAL A 151 8.65 5.62 5.36
CA VAL A 151 7.81 4.59 5.96
C VAL A 151 8.58 3.97 7.12
N VAL A 152 8.02 4.10 8.31
CA VAL A 152 8.64 3.58 9.54
C VAL A 152 8.23 2.14 9.78
N LYS A 153 6.95 1.81 9.54
CA LYS A 153 6.41 0.48 9.82
C LYS A 153 5.16 0.21 9.00
N GLY A 154 4.95 -1.04 8.62
CA GLY A 154 3.73 -1.51 8.00
C GLY A 154 3.89 -1.91 6.54
N ALA A 155 2.79 -2.34 5.91
CA ALA A 155 2.71 -2.73 4.51
C ALA A 155 1.43 -2.16 3.89
N LEU A 156 1.44 -1.90 2.58
CA LEU A 156 0.27 -1.38 1.85
C LEU A 156 -0.65 -2.52 1.36
N THR A 157 -1.08 -3.34 2.29
CA THR A 157 -2.12 -4.36 2.03
C THR A 157 -3.44 -3.91 2.62
N VAL A 158 -4.53 -4.15 1.93
CA VAL A 158 -5.88 -3.79 2.41
C VAL A 158 -6.13 -4.40 3.80
N GLY A 159 -6.59 -3.56 4.73
CA GLY A 159 -6.80 -3.93 6.13
C GLY A 159 -5.57 -3.78 7.02
N SER A 160 -4.40 -3.44 6.47
CA SER A 160 -3.20 -3.13 7.27
C SER A 160 -3.08 -1.65 7.60
N SER A 161 -2.20 -1.33 8.53
CA SER A 161 -1.84 0.05 8.87
C SER A 161 -0.37 0.30 8.57
N VAL A 162 -0.10 1.53 8.14
CA VAL A 162 1.23 2.00 7.76
C VAL A 162 1.57 3.25 8.57
N THR A 163 2.69 3.23 9.26
CA THR A 163 3.21 4.39 9.96
C THR A 163 4.22 5.11 9.07
N ILE A 164 3.97 6.37 8.83
CA ILE A 164 4.84 7.24 8.05
C ILE A 164 5.31 8.41 8.89
N GLU A 165 6.49 8.90 8.60
CA GLU A 165 7.03 10.15 9.13
C GLU A 165 7.62 10.97 7.99
N GLY A 166 7.55 12.28 8.11
CA GLY A 166 8.08 13.13 7.05
C GLY A 166 8.38 14.54 7.50
N LEU A 167 9.03 15.23 6.58
CA LEU A 167 9.36 16.65 6.66
C LEU A 167 8.76 17.38 5.46
N GLY A 168 8.29 18.57 5.68
CA GLY A 168 7.81 19.43 4.62
C GLY A 168 7.96 20.91 4.96
N GLU A 169 7.65 21.74 3.99
CA GLU A 169 7.60 23.20 4.14
C GLU A 169 6.16 23.65 3.95
N MET A 170 5.67 24.46 4.88
CA MET A 170 4.41 25.18 4.73
C MET A 170 4.73 26.63 4.41
N THR A 171 4.28 27.09 3.27
CA THR A 171 4.47 28.45 2.79
C THR A 171 3.17 29.23 2.95
N PHE A 172 3.22 30.34 3.64
CA PHE A 172 2.09 31.26 3.83
C PHE A 172 2.18 32.39 2.82
N GLY A 173 1.09 32.68 2.16
CA GLY A 173 0.97 33.78 1.20
C GLY A 173 -0.42 34.39 1.20
N ASN A 174 -0.54 35.58 0.60
CA ASN A 174 -1.85 36.18 0.35
C ASN A 174 -2.42 35.55 -0.93
N ALA A 175 -3.63 35.03 -0.90
CA ALA A 175 -4.28 34.38 -2.04
C ALA A 175 -4.49 35.33 -3.25
N VAL A 176 -4.48 36.66 -3.00
CA VAL A 176 -4.74 37.69 -4.01
C VAL A 176 -3.47 38.35 -4.55
N ASP A 177 -2.32 38.09 -3.95
CA ASP A 177 -1.08 38.80 -4.28
C ASP A 177 -0.33 38.09 -5.42
N TYR A 178 -0.63 38.55 -6.66
CA TYR A 178 0.05 38.12 -7.87
C TYR A 178 1.44 38.76 -8.08
N SER A 179 1.82 39.75 -7.25
CA SER A 179 3.01 40.57 -7.48
C SER A 179 4.34 39.89 -7.12
N GLY A 180 4.30 38.79 -6.34
CA GLY A 180 5.51 38.01 -6.03
C GLY A 180 6.52 38.68 -5.08
N GLU A 181 6.27 39.94 -4.66
CA GLU A 181 7.21 40.75 -3.86
C GLU A 181 7.07 40.57 -2.33
N ASN A 182 5.99 39.96 -1.85
CA ASN A 182 5.84 39.73 -0.43
C ASN A 182 6.65 38.48 -0.03
N GLU A 183 7.54 38.65 0.92
CA GLU A 183 8.28 37.55 1.55
C GLU A 183 7.30 36.49 2.08
N LYS A 184 7.21 35.39 1.35
CA LYS A 184 6.40 34.25 1.77
C LYS A 184 7.02 33.67 3.04
N LYS A 185 6.34 33.82 4.17
CA LYS A 185 6.79 33.18 5.41
C LYS A 185 6.77 31.67 5.21
N LYS A 186 7.93 31.03 5.38
CA LYS A 186 8.08 29.58 5.33
C LYS A 186 8.18 29.03 6.74
N THR A 187 7.52 27.91 6.98
CA THR A 187 7.58 27.17 8.24
C THR A 187 7.90 25.72 7.93
N LEU A 188 8.85 25.15 8.63
CA LEU A 188 9.18 23.74 8.52
C LEU A 188 8.20 22.92 9.34
N VAL A 189 7.74 21.81 8.77
CA VAL A 189 6.78 20.92 9.42
C VAL A 189 7.36 19.52 9.49
N TRP A 190 7.44 18.98 10.70
CA TRP A 190 7.58 17.55 10.90
C TRP A 190 6.20 16.95 11.18
N PHE A 191 5.96 15.76 10.68
CA PHE A 191 4.73 15.04 10.96
C PHE A 191 4.96 13.53 11.11
N SER A 192 4.04 12.89 11.83
CA SER A 192 3.90 11.45 11.89
C SER A 192 2.43 11.09 11.70
N ALA A 193 2.16 10.13 10.84
CA ALA A 193 0.79 9.67 10.57
C ALA A 193 0.72 8.14 10.54
N LEU A 194 -0.39 7.62 11.08
CA LEU A 194 -0.80 6.24 10.93
C LEU A 194 -1.90 6.18 9.86
N LEU A 195 -1.62 5.52 8.76
CA LEU A 195 -2.53 5.35 7.64
C LEU A 195 -3.14 3.94 7.69
N LEU A 196 -4.44 3.85 7.57
CA LEU A 196 -5.16 2.60 7.35
C LEU A 196 -5.35 2.40 5.85
N VAL A 197 -4.95 1.23 5.35
CA VAL A 197 -5.16 0.85 3.95
C VAL A 197 -6.54 0.25 3.80
N VAL A 198 -7.38 0.89 3.01
CA VAL A 198 -8.75 0.48 2.74
C VAL A 198 -8.94 0.15 1.26
N PRO A 199 -9.99 -0.60 0.88
CA PRO A 199 -10.34 -0.75 -0.52
C PRO A 199 -10.52 0.60 -1.19
N VAL A 200 -10.00 0.74 -2.42
CA VAL A 200 -10.18 1.97 -3.20
C VAL A 200 -11.66 2.16 -3.51
N SER A 201 -12.17 3.32 -3.15
CA SER A 201 -13.54 3.76 -3.43
C SER A 201 -13.49 5.18 -3.96
N LEU A 202 -14.06 5.41 -5.15
CA LEU A 202 -14.07 6.74 -5.78
C LEU A 202 -14.77 7.79 -4.90
N GLU A 203 -15.74 7.38 -4.09
CA GLU A 203 -16.52 8.27 -3.25
C GLU A 203 -15.91 8.51 -1.86
N LEU A 204 -15.35 7.44 -1.25
CA LEU A 204 -14.91 7.47 0.14
C LEU A 204 -13.41 7.59 0.30
N SER A 205 -12.64 6.93 -0.53
CA SER A 205 -11.18 6.91 -0.46
C SER A 205 -10.58 6.58 -1.83
N PRO A 206 -10.41 7.58 -2.70
CA PRO A 206 -9.87 7.37 -4.05
C PRO A 206 -8.42 6.88 -4.02
N ASP A 207 -7.68 7.23 -2.98
CA ASP A 207 -6.31 6.75 -2.77
C ASP A 207 -6.26 5.43 -1.98
N GLY A 208 -7.40 4.90 -1.50
CA GLY A 208 -7.44 3.69 -0.68
C GLY A 208 -6.68 3.83 0.64
N LEU A 209 -6.60 5.04 1.18
CA LEU A 209 -5.92 5.38 2.42
C LEU A 209 -6.83 6.24 3.30
N LEU A 210 -6.82 5.98 4.60
CA LEU A 210 -7.46 6.83 5.60
C LEU A 210 -6.46 7.11 6.72
N VAL A 211 -6.51 8.32 7.28
CA VAL A 211 -5.67 8.70 8.42
C VAL A 211 -6.35 8.22 9.72
N ASP A 212 -5.69 7.34 10.44
CA ASP A 212 -6.16 6.82 11.74
C ASP A 212 -5.54 7.56 12.94
N PHE A 213 -4.40 8.18 12.71
CA PHE A 213 -3.75 9.06 13.67
C PHE A 213 -2.86 10.05 12.93
N TYR A 214 -2.78 11.26 13.41
CA TYR A 214 -1.90 12.30 12.89
C TYR A 214 -1.39 13.20 14.02
N THR A 215 -0.13 13.53 13.94
CA THR A 215 0.50 14.57 14.77
C THR A 215 1.50 15.33 13.90
N GLY A 216 1.45 16.65 14.01
CA GLY A 216 2.36 17.55 13.32
C GLY A 216 2.93 18.57 14.28
N LYS A 217 4.12 19.07 13.99
CA LYS A 217 4.78 20.15 14.71
C LYS A 217 5.47 21.07 13.72
N SER A 218 5.22 22.36 13.86
CA SER A 218 5.81 23.39 13.02
C SER A 218 6.99 24.07 13.72
N PHE A 219 8.00 24.45 12.94
CA PHE A 219 9.23 25.08 13.40
C PHE A 219 9.52 26.30 12.51
N GLU A 220 9.97 27.38 13.11
CA GLU A 220 10.36 28.58 12.35
C GLU A 220 11.80 28.47 11.81
N ASP A 221 12.66 27.73 12.50
CA ASP A 221 14.07 27.57 12.14
C ASP A 221 14.46 26.08 12.03
N PHE A 222 15.37 25.80 11.08
CA PHE A 222 15.96 24.48 10.89
C PHE A 222 16.73 23.97 12.12
N ARG A 223 17.29 24.86 12.91
CA ARG A 223 18.00 24.49 14.15
C ARG A 223 17.05 23.88 15.18
N GLU A 224 15.87 24.49 15.36
CA GLU A 224 14.84 23.98 16.26
C GLU A 224 14.32 22.62 15.79
N LEU A 225 14.07 22.49 14.49
CA LEU A 225 13.67 21.22 13.89
C LEU A 225 14.71 20.14 14.15
N ARG A 226 15.99 20.44 13.90
CA ARG A 226 17.09 19.51 14.09
C ARG A 226 17.22 19.09 15.57
N ALA A 227 17.17 20.03 16.49
CA ALA A 227 17.22 19.75 17.92
C ALA A 227 16.07 18.81 18.33
N TYR A 228 14.86 19.10 17.87
CA TYR A 228 13.68 18.26 18.12
C TYR A 228 13.84 16.84 17.56
N LEU A 229 14.34 16.69 16.33
CA LEU A 229 14.54 15.39 15.71
C LEU A 229 15.61 14.57 16.42
N THR A 230 16.72 15.21 16.84
CA THR A 230 17.79 14.57 17.60
C THR A 230 17.27 14.10 18.97
N GLU A 231 16.55 14.94 19.70
CA GLU A 231 15.98 14.60 20.99
C GLU A 231 15.00 13.43 20.93
N ASN A 232 14.29 13.30 19.83
CA ASN A 232 13.31 12.23 19.62
C ASN A 232 13.85 11.02 18.82
N GLY A 233 15.16 10.95 18.55
CA GLY A 233 15.79 9.84 17.83
C GLY A 233 15.37 9.71 16.37
N LYS A 234 15.04 10.83 15.72
CA LYS A 234 14.52 10.90 14.34
C LYS A 234 15.51 11.55 13.36
N GLU A 235 16.78 11.50 13.67
CA GLU A 235 17.86 12.08 12.86
C GLU A 235 17.90 11.54 11.44
N TYR A 236 17.42 10.33 11.22
CA TYR A 236 17.30 9.71 9.91
C TYR A 236 16.45 10.51 8.89
N LEU A 237 15.65 11.48 9.37
CA LEU A 237 14.87 12.36 8.50
C LEU A 237 15.70 13.53 7.96
N ILE A 238 16.82 13.87 8.58
CA ILE A 238 17.72 14.95 8.15
C ILE A 238 19.04 14.44 7.56
N GLU A 239 19.40 13.19 7.81
CA GLU A 239 20.57 12.58 7.16
C GLU A 239 20.28 12.42 5.67
N GLU A 240 21.15 12.95 4.83
CA GLU A 240 21.15 12.63 3.40
C GLU A 240 21.45 11.14 3.26
N GLU A 241 20.64 10.44 2.48
CA GLU A 241 21.01 9.11 2.00
C GLU A 241 22.37 9.25 1.30
N LYS A 242 23.42 8.78 1.96
CA LYS A 242 24.69 8.58 1.26
C LYS A 242 24.40 7.58 0.16
N GLU A 243 24.35 8.05 -1.06
CA GLU A 243 24.27 7.21 -2.25
C GLU A 243 25.27 6.07 -2.06
N GLN A 244 24.72 4.86 -1.95
CA GLN A 244 25.55 3.66 -2.00
C GLN A 244 26.16 3.62 -3.42
N PRO A 245 27.48 3.51 -3.51
CA PRO A 245 28.19 3.48 -4.80
C PRO A 245 27.81 2.26 -5.67
#